data_1ee0f24e6e728626279b492f98277a7e
#
_entry.id   1ee0f24e6e728626279b492f98277a7e
#
_cell.length_a   1.000
_cell.length_b   1.000
_cell.length_c   1.000
_cell.angle_alpha   90.00
_cell.angle_beta   90.00
_cell.angle_gamma   90.00
#
_symmetry.space_group_name_H-M   'P 1'
#
loop_
_entity.id
_entity.type
_entity.pdbx_description
1 polymer ?
#
loop_
_entity_poly.entity_id
_entity_poly.type
_entity_poly.pdbx_seq_one_letter_code
_entity_poly.pdbx_strand_id
1 'polypeptide(L)'
;MSQADILVVDDDLDIRDALRVRLRANGYDVHCAEDGAGAISEALNHTPDLIVLDLGLPVGDGFVVLETLKRNLNLSSIPVIVLSGRDRSANEERVLLAGARAFLPKPVQTNEFLAVIRQTLNETLPKSEGGYDLDH
;
A
#
# COMPACT_ATOMS: atom_id res chain seq x y z
N MET A 1 20.39 7.13 6.37
CA MET A 1 19.68 6.29 5.45
C MET A 1 18.19 6.43 5.66
N SER A 2 17.46 6.81 4.64
CA SER A 2 16.03 7.03 4.80
C SER A 2 15.29 5.70 4.80
N GLN A 3 14.27 5.61 5.62
CA GLN A 3 13.39 4.48 5.64
C GLN A 3 12.25 4.72 4.67
N ALA A 4 11.71 3.66 4.11
CA ALA A 4 10.54 3.80 3.24
C ALA A 4 9.33 4.21 4.06
N ASP A 5 8.52 5.08 3.48
CA ASP A 5 7.28 5.57 4.05
C ASP A 5 6.11 4.75 3.50
N ILE A 6 5.28 4.24 4.39
CA ILE A 6 4.10 3.47 3.99
C ILE A 6 2.86 4.15 4.56
N LEU A 7 1.88 4.36 3.70
CA LEU A 7 0.58 4.86 4.11
C LEU A 7 -0.38 3.68 4.24
N VAL A 8 -0.98 3.53 5.42
CA VAL A 8 -1.95 2.46 5.68
C VAL A 8 -3.34 3.09 5.74
N VAL A 9 -4.24 2.62 4.89
CA VAL A 9 -5.61 3.13 4.79
C VAL A 9 -6.58 2.02 5.18
N ASP A 10 -7.21 2.17 6.33
CA ASP A 10 -8.18 1.20 6.85
C ASP A 10 -9.04 1.91 7.88
N ASP A 11 -10.36 1.70 7.80
CA ASP A 11 -11.27 2.32 8.74
C ASP A 11 -11.33 1.61 10.09
N ASP A 12 -10.81 0.39 10.16
CA ASP A 12 -10.77 -0.37 11.41
C ASP A 12 -9.51 0.01 12.19
N LEU A 13 -9.71 0.65 13.33
CA LEU A 13 -8.60 1.14 14.14
C LEU A 13 -7.68 0.01 14.59
N ASP A 14 -8.25 -1.13 14.96
CA ASP A 14 -7.43 -2.23 15.46
C ASP A 14 -6.54 -2.81 14.36
N ILE A 15 -7.09 -2.96 13.16
CA ILE A 15 -6.30 -3.45 12.03
C ILE A 15 -5.24 -2.44 11.67
N ARG A 16 -5.61 -1.18 11.60
CA ARG A 16 -4.68 -0.12 11.25
C ARG A 16 -3.52 -0.04 12.24
N ASP A 17 -3.82 -0.11 13.54
CA ASP A 17 -2.79 -0.10 14.57
C ASP A 17 -1.90 -1.32 14.51
N ALA A 18 -2.48 -2.50 14.28
CA ALA A 18 -1.69 -3.73 14.20
C ALA A 18 -0.71 -3.66 13.03
N LEU A 19 -1.17 -3.17 11.88
CA LEU A 19 -0.31 -3.03 10.72
C LEU A 19 0.79 -2.00 10.97
N ARG A 20 0.43 -0.87 11.59
CA ARG A 20 1.38 0.18 11.90
C ARG A 20 2.50 -0.33 12.80
N VAL A 21 2.14 -1.02 13.88
CA VAL A 21 3.12 -1.55 14.83
C VAL A 21 4.07 -2.53 14.12
N ARG A 22 3.48 -3.40 13.31
CA ARG A 22 4.26 -4.43 12.63
C ARG A 22 5.21 -3.84 11.60
N LEU A 23 4.74 -2.88 10.84
CA LEU A 23 5.56 -2.23 9.83
C LEU A 23 6.69 -1.43 10.46
N ARG A 24 6.39 -0.69 11.53
CA ARG A 24 7.44 0.05 12.24
C ARG A 24 8.49 -0.87 12.82
N ALA A 25 8.07 -2.03 13.33
CA ALA A 25 9.02 -3.00 13.86
C ALA A 25 9.97 -3.53 12.80
N ASN A 26 9.58 -3.41 11.53
CA ASN A 26 10.41 -3.85 10.40
C ASN A 26 11.12 -2.69 9.71
N GLY A 27 11.20 -1.54 10.35
CA GLY A 27 12.03 -0.44 9.87
C GLY A 27 11.34 0.54 8.93
N TYR A 28 10.03 0.49 8.82
CA TYR A 28 9.30 1.42 7.96
C TYR A 28 8.71 2.57 8.75
N ASP A 29 8.64 3.74 8.14
CA ASP A 29 7.85 4.84 8.67
C ASP A 29 6.41 4.66 8.19
N VAL A 30 5.45 5.00 9.04
CA VAL A 30 4.05 4.72 8.73
C VAL A 30 3.18 5.94 8.99
N HIS A 31 2.36 6.28 8.03
CA HIS A 31 1.27 7.24 8.16
C HIS A 31 -0.04 6.47 7.99
N CYS A 32 -1.11 6.97 8.55
CA CYS A 32 -2.38 6.27 8.53
C CYS A 32 -3.50 7.19 8.07
N ALA A 33 -4.52 6.59 7.46
CA ALA A 33 -5.75 7.28 7.11
C ALA A 33 -6.91 6.31 7.33
N GLU A 34 -8.08 6.87 7.65
CA GLU A 34 -9.23 6.03 7.97
C GLU A 34 -10.30 6.05 6.88
N ASP A 35 -10.17 6.90 5.88
CA ASP A 35 -11.16 6.99 4.82
C ASP A 35 -10.50 7.48 3.54
N GLY A 36 -11.31 7.59 2.48
CA GLY A 36 -10.78 7.96 1.17
C GLY A 36 -10.23 9.37 1.11
N ALA A 37 -10.92 10.33 1.71
CA ALA A 37 -10.46 11.70 1.70
C ALA A 37 -9.15 11.84 2.45
N GLY A 38 -9.04 11.19 3.60
CA GLY A 38 -7.81 11.18 4.37
C GLY A 38 -6.68 10.51 3.62
N ALA A 39 -6.99 9.44 2.89
CA ALA A 39 -5.96 8.73 2.13
C ALA A 39 -5.34 9.63 1.07
N ILE A 40 -6.16 10.35 0.33
CA ILE A 40 -5.65 11.24 -0.72
C ILE A 40 -4.86 12.40 -0.10
N SER A 41 -5.39 12.97 0.98
CA SER A 41 -4.71 14.07 1.66
C SER A 41 -3.35 13.64 2.19
N GLU A 42 -3.28 12.48 2.86
CA GLU A 42 -2.02 11.98 3.39
C GLU A 42 -1.04 11.65 2.27
N ALA A 43 -1.54 11.07 1.18
CA ALA A 43 -0.67 10.74 0.06
C ALA A 43 -0.07 11.99 -0.58
N LEU A 44 -0.85 13.04 -0.71
CA LEU A 44 -0.34 14.29 -1.27
C LEU A 44 0.64 14.98 -0.33
N ASN A 45 0.40 14.92 0.97
CA ASN A 45 1.25 15.60 1.94
C ASN A 45 2.58 14.89 2.15
N HIS A 46 2.59 13.56 2.08
CA HIS A 46 3.78 12.80 2.45
C HIS A 46 4.42 12.05 1.29
N THR A 47 3.72 11.93 0.17
CA THR A 47 4.19 11.17 -1.00
C THR A 47 4.85 9.86 -0.56
N PRO A 48 4.08 8.93 0.00
CA PRO A 48 4.66 7.69 0.53
C PRO A 48 5.26 6.83 -0.58
N ASP A 49 6.10 5.91 -0.20
CA ASP A 49 6.73 4.99 -1.14
C ASP A 49 5.80 3.84 -1.49
N LEU A 50 4.80 3.58 -0.67
CA LEU A 50 3.87 2.49 -0.87
C LEU A 50 2.60 2.76 -0.09
N ILE A 51 1.46 2.35 -0.65
CA ILE A 51 0.17 2.49 0.03
C ILE A 51 -0.44 1.11 0.23
N VAL A 52 -0.89 0.83 1.45
CA VAL A 52 -1.67 -0.37 1.78
C VAL A 52 -3.11 0.10 1.93
N LEU A 53 -3.99 -0.41 1.09
CA LEU A 53 -5.35 0.11 0.97
C LEU A 53 -6.38 -0.99 1.24
N ASP A 54 -7.25 -0.76 2.21
CA ASP A 54 -8.38 -1.64 2.46
C ASP A 54 -9.46 -1.41 1.40
N LEU A 55 -9.80 -2.45 0.66
CA LEU A 55 -10.85 -2.36 -0.36
C LEU A 55 -12.21 -2.13 0.28
N GLY A 56 -12.40 -2.57 1.50
CA GLY A 56 -13.68 -2.49 2.19
C GLY A 56 -13.96 -1.19 2.92
N LEU A 57 -13.32 -0.08 2.50
CA LEU A 57 -13.64 1.21 3.10
C LEU A 57 -15.12 1.54 2.93
N PRO A 58 -15.67 2.34 3.85
CA PRO A 58 -17.09 2.68 3.78
C PRO A 58 -17.46 3.34 2.46
N VAL A 59 -18.70 3.12 2.03
CA VAL A 59 -19.29 3.75 0.84
C VAL A 59 -18.57 3.35 -0.43
N GLY A 60 -17.98 2.14 -0.46
CA GLY A 60 -17.33 1.63 -1.67
C GLY A 60 -16.05 2.35 -2.02
N ASP A 61 -15.48 3.08 -1.08
CA ASP A 61 -14.42 4.02 -1.36
C ASP A 61 -13.09 3.38 -1.74
N GLY A 62 -12.88 2.10 -1.44
CA GLY A 62 -11.62 1.47 -1.78
C GLY A 62 -11.30 1.53 -3.26
N PHE A 63 -12.26 1.20 -4.12
CA PHE A 63 -12.04 1.32 -5.57
C PHE A 63 -11.88 2.76 -6.00
N VAL A 64 -12.69 3.67 -5.44
CA VAL A 64 -12.60 5.08 -5.79
C VAL A 64 -11.23 5.64 -5.41
N VAL A 65 -10.73 5.27 -4.23
CA VAL A 65 -9.41 5.71 -3.80
C VAL A 65 -8.35 5.22 -4.77
N LEU A 66 -8.39 3.93 -5.12
CA LEU A 66 -7.43 3.36 -6.04
C LEU A 66 -7.45 4.08 -7.38
N GLU A 67 -8.64 4.30 -7.94
CA GLU A 67 -8.76 5.00 -9.21
C GLU A 67 -8.25 6.44 -9.11
N THR A 68 -8.57 7.11 -8.02
CA THR A 68 -8.13 8.49 -7.83
C THR A 68 -6.61 8.58 -7.75
N LEU A 69 -5.98 7.65 -7.01
CA LEU A 69 -4.53 7.61 -6.93
C LEU A 69 -3.90 7.40 -8.29
N LYS A 70 -4.47 6.51 -9.08
CA LYS A 70 -3.87 6.16 -10.38
C LYS A 70 -4.10 7.22 -11.44
N ARG A 71 -5.07 8.12 -11.26
CA ARG A 71 -5.29 9.23 -12.19
C ARG A 71 -4.49 10.47 -11.83
N ASN A 72 -4.00 10.58 -10.60
CA ASN A 72 -3.27 11.76 -10.16
C ASN A 72 -1.82 11.66 -10.60
N LEU A 73 -1.34 12.67 -11.32
CA LEU A 73 0.00 12.63 -11.89
C LEU A 73 1.08 12.52 -10.82
N ASN A 74 0.85 13.10 -9.65
CA ASN A 74 1.84 13.07 -8.58
C ASN A 74 1.80 11.78 -7.77
N LEU A 75 0.73 11.00 -7.88
CA LEU A 75 0.52 9.83 -7.05
C LEU A 75 0.50 8.53 -7.85
N SER A 76 0.39 8.61 -9.17
CA SER A 76 0.14 7.42 -9.99
C SER A 76 1.27 6.41 -9.96
N SER A 77 2.48 6.84 -9.66
CA SER A 77 3.63 5.92 -9.60
C SER A 77 3.77 5.23 -8.26
N ILE A 78 3.01 5.65 -7.24
CA ILE A 78 3.09 5.01 -5.92
C ILE A 78 2.41 3.65 -5.99
N PRO A 79 3.12 2.56 -5.68
CA PRO A 79 2.49 1.24 -5.72
C PRO A 79 1.46 1.08 -4.62
N VAL A 80 0.35 0.41 -4.94
CA VAL A 80 -0.75 0.18 -4.02
C VAL A 80 -0.94 -1.31 -3.84
N ILE A 81 -0.90 -1.77 -2.59
CA ILE A 81 -1.23 -3.14 -2.22
C ILE A 81 -2.62 -3.11 -1.61
N VAL A 82 -3.55 -3.85 -2.19
CA VAL A 82 -4.94 -3.86 -1.73
C VAL A 82 -5.16 -5.04 -0.80
N LEU A 83 -5.79 -4.79 0.34
CA LEU A 83 -6.22 -5.82 1.28
C LEU A 83 -7.73 -5.92 1.23
N SER A 84 -8.27 -7.14 1.30
CA SER A 84 -9.72 -7.30 1.27
C SER A 84 -10.14 -8.54 2.03
N GLY A 85 -11.21 -8.40 2.83
CA GLY A 85 -11.88 -9.53 3.45
C GLY A 85 -12.98 -10.10 2.58
N ARG A 86 -13.18 -9.53 1.39
CA ARG A 86 -14.23 -9.95 0.50
C ARG A 86 -13.78 -11.10 -0.41
N ASP A 87 -14.70 -11.59 -1.22
CA ASP A 87 -14.40 -12.67 -2.15
C ASP A 87 -13.25 -12.28 -3.05
N ARG A 88 -12.16 -13.02 -2.94
CA ARG A 88 -10.95 -12.74 -3.67
C ARG A 88 -11.14 -12.91 -5.17
N SER A 89 -11.85 -13.98 -5.56
CA SER A 89 -11.98 -14.26 -6.98
C SER A 89 -12.80 -13.19 -7.71
N ALA A 90 -13.72 -12.53 -7.01
CA ALA A 90 -14.54 -11.49 -7.62
C ALA A 90 -13.81 -10.15 -7.72
N ASN A 91 -12.84 -9.89 -6.84
CA ASN A 91 -12.27 -8.56 -6.73
C ASN A 91 -10.81 -8.47 -7.18
N GLU A 92 -10.09 -9.58 -7.17
CA GLU A 92 -8.66 -9.53 -7.46
C GLU A 92 -8.37 -9.00 -8.85
N GLU A 93 -9.02 -9.56 -9.86
CA GLU A 93 -8.78 -9.12 -11.22
C GLU A 93 -9.14 -7.65 -11.40
N ARG A 94 -10.24 -7.23 -10.79
CA ARG A 94 -10.72 -5.87 -10.92
C ARG A 94 -9.72 -4.86 -10.33
N VAL A 95 -9.18 -5.14 -9.13
CA VAL A 95 -8.25 -4.21 -8.53
C VAL A 95 -6.91 -4.19 -9.26
N LEU A 96 -6.46 -5.35 -9.77
CA LEU A 96 -5.22 -5.37 -10.53
C LEU A 96 -5.37 -4.61 -11.83
N LEU A 97 -6.49 -4.74 -12.51
CA LEU A 97 -6.76 -3.96 -13.71
C LEU A 97 -6.86 -2.48 -13.42
N ALA A 98 -7.32 -2.12 -12.23
CA ALA A 98 -7.40 -0.71 -11.83
C ALA A 98 -6.03 -0.14 -11.41
N GLY A 99 -5.00 -0.95 -11.41
CA GLY A 99 -3.64 -0.48 -11.19
C GLY A 99 -3.00 -0.90 -9.88
N ALA A 100 -3.66 -1.73 -9.08
CA ALA A 100 -3.04 -2.23 -7.85
C ALA A 100 -1.86 -3.14 -8.19
N ARG A 101 -0.82 -3.10 -7.38
CA ARG A 101 0.35 -3.92 -7.57
C ARG A 101 0.14 -5.33 -7.06
N ALA A 102 -0.63 -5.47 -6.00
CA ALA A 102 -0.92 -6.77 -5.40
C ALA A 102 -2.24 -6.73 -4.67
N PHE A 103 -2.80 -7.92 -4.44
CA PHE A 103 -4.05 -8.09 -3.73
C PHE A 103 -3.85 -9.21 -2.72
N LEU A 104 -4.10 -8.93 -1.43
CA LEU A 104 -3.93 -9.91 -0.38
C LEU A 104 -5.22 -10.04 0.43
N PRO A 105 -5.59 -11.25 0.84
CA PRO A 105 -6.78 -11.45 1.66
C PRO A 105 -6.55 -11.04 3.09
N LYS A 106 -7.61 -10.65 3.78
CA LYS A 106 -7.62 -10.46 5.22
C LYS A 106 -8.14 -11.73 5.88
N PRO A 107 -7.63 -12.08 7.05
CA PRO A 107 -6.54 -11.44 7.76
C PRO A 107 -5.21 -11.68 7.06
N VAL A 108 -4.34 -10.68 7.08
CA VAL A 108 -3.08 -10.82 6.36
C VAL A 108 -2.15 -11.78 7.11
N GLN A 109 -1.51 -12.63 6.34
CA GLN A 109 -0.47 -13.50 6.84
C GLN A 109 0.80 -12.68 6.90
N THR A 110 1.36 -12.53 8.11
CA THR A 110 2.42 -11.56 8.36
C THR A 110 3.62 -11.71 7.43
N ASN A 111 4.12 -12.93 7.30
CA ASN A 111 5.33 -13.14 6.51
C ASN A 111 5.08 -12.87 5.03
N GLU A 112 3.92 -13.27 4.53
CA GLU A 112 3.55 -13.02 3.15
C GLU A 112 3.41 -11.52 2.90
N PHE A 113 2.75 -10.81 3.81
CA PHE A 113 2.55 -9.39 3.69
C PHE A 113 3.88 -8.64 3.64
N LEU A 114 4.78 -8.94 4.56
CA LEU A 114 6.07 -8.28 4.59
C LEU A 114 6.92 -8.61 3.37
N ALA A 115 6.81 -9.85 2.87
CA ALA A 115 7.54 -10.22 1.66
C ALA A 115 7.05 -9.44 0.45
N VAL A 116 5.73 -9.27 0.32
CA VAL A 116 5.17 -8.51 -0.79
C VAL A 116 5.59 -7.05 -0.71
N ILE A 117 5.60 -6.47 0.49
CA ILE A 117 6.03 -5.09 0.67
C ILE A 117 7.50 -4.93 0.26
N ARG A 118 8.38 -5.80 0.74
CA ARG A 118 9.79 -5.71 0.39
C ARG A 118 10.02 -5.87 -1.09
N GLN A 119 9.35 -6.82 -1.71
CA GLN A 119 9.48 -7.05 -3.13
C GLN A 119 9.00 -5.83 -3.92
N THR A 120 7.86 -5.28 -3.55
CA THR A 120 7.30 -4.13 -4.23
C THR A 120 8.23 -2.92 -4.11
N LEU A 121 8.76 -2.65 -2.92
CA LEU A 121 9.66 -1.53 -2.73
C LEU A 121 10.96 -1.72 -3.51
N ASN A 122 11.49 -2.93 -3.58
CA ASN A 122 12.69 -3.19 -4.36
C ASN A 122 12.48 -2.96 -5.85
N GLU A 123 11.27 -3.16 -6.33
CA GLU A 123 10.97 -2.96 -7.75
C GLU A 123 10.75 -1.50 -8.10
N THR A 124 10.30 -0.68 -7.13
CA THR A 124 9.86 0.68 -7.43
C THR A 124 10.84 1.76 -6.98
N LEU A 125 11.62 1.51 -5.93
CA LEU A 125 12.58 2.49 -5.47
C LEU A 125 13.85 2.44 -6.31
N PRO A 126 14.53 3.57 -6.49
CA PRO A 126 15.80 3.56 -7.22
C PRO A 126 16.79 2.64 -6.52
N LYS A 127 17.49 1.86 -7.30
CA LYS A 127 18.53 1.02 -6.74
C LYS A 127 19.70 1.88 -6.30
N SER A 128 20.34 1.49 -5.21
CA SER A 128 21.54 2.18 -4.79
C SER A 128 22.63 1.95 -5.81
N GLU A 129 23.61 2.84 -5.80
CA GLU A 129 24.67 2.75 -6.77
C GLU A 129 25.42 1.46 -6.72
N GLY A 130 25.56 0.90 -5.56
CA GLY A 130 26.23 -0.38 -5.47
C GLY A 130 25.37 -1.52 -5.91
N GLY A 131 24.18 -1.26 -6.07
CA GLY A 131 23.26 -2.33 -6.42
C GLY A 131 23.32 -2.67 -7.84
N TYR A 132 23.86 -2.43 -8.31
CA TYR A 132 23.75 -2.65 -9.60
C TYR A 132 24.77 -3.36 -10.19
N ASP A 133 25.03 -3.20 -9.47
CA ASP A 133 25.57 -3.78 -9.78
C ASP A 133 26.04 -4.58 -10.03
N LEU A 134 26.25 -4.72 -10.03
CA LEU A 134 26.61 -5.49 -10.11
C LEU A 134 26.70 -6.50 -10.36
N ASP A 135 26.55 -6.54 -10.31
CA ASP A 135 26.54 -7.40 -10.46
C ASP A 135 26.60 -7.96 -10.82
N HIS A 136 26.73 -7.72 -10.81
CA HIS A 136 26.57 -8.09 -11.05
C HIS A 136 26.75 -8.57 -11.24
#